data_ac165e8d20270207536fc9211f69cb2b
#
_entry.id   ac165e8d20270207536fc9211f69cb2b
#
_cell.length_a   1.000
_cell.length_b   1.000
_cell.length_c   1.000
_cell.angle_alpha   90.00
_cell.angle_beta   90.00
_cell.angle_gamma   90.00
#
_symmetry.space_group_name_H-M   'P 1'
#
loop_
_entity.id
_entity.type
_entity.pdbx_description
1 polymer ?
#
loop_
_entity_poly.entity_id
_entity_poly.type
_entity_poly.pdbx_seq_one_letter_code
_entity_poly.pdbx_strand_id
1 'polypeptide(L)'
;HAKRRKAAQVAGDKVPVAELSEMDYLLGVDDVSRVGALRLRDPESGDFLRRIEGNGRGTPPLLELAQLMAASRAVEMNQETEADLRYLRGRGTSLGGMRPKCTVVDDDGQLAIGKFPSIQDDRCVTRGEVLALHLAKAAGMSVAESRVVMSDDIPVALIRRFDRDAGGRIPYLSAGSMIQASRQEDHSYAEIADVIIAHSD
;
A
#
# COMPACT_ATOMS: atom_id res chain seq x y z
N HIS A 1 -0.94 15.01 1.49
CA HIS A 1 -1.12 16.47 1.40
C HIS A 1 -2.03 16.86 0.24
N ALA A 2 -1.72 16.49 -1.02
CA ALA A 2 -2.55 16.82 -2.17
C ALA A 2 -4.03 16.41 -2.00
N LYS A 3 -4.27 15.18 -1.51
CA LYS A 3 -5.64 14.71 -1.20
C LYS A 3 -6.34 15.57 -0.14
N ARG A 4 -5.63 15.99 0.92
CA ARG A 4 -6.21 16.90 1.93
C ARG A 4 -6.55 18.25 1.34
N ARG A 5 -5.66 18.85 0.54
CA ARG A 5 -5.92 20.14 -0.15
C ARG A 5 -7.14 20.04 -1.04
N LYS A 6 -7.25 18.99 -1.82
CA LYS A 6 -8.36 18.78 -2.73
C LYS A 6 -9.67 18.51 -1.98
N ALA A 7 -9.65 17.73 -0.90
CA ALA A 7 -10.81 17.52 -0.04
C ALA A 7 -11.31 18.83 0.59
N ALA A 8 -10.40 19.66 1.12
CA ALA A 8 -10.75 20.97 1.65
C ALA A 8 -11.32 21.90 0.56
N GLN A 9 -10.76 21.88 -0.64
CA GLN A 9 -11.25 22.66 -1.78
C GLN A 9 -12.64 22.20 -2.22
N VAL A 10 -12.88 20.89 -2.30
CA VAL A 10 -14.19 20.32 -2.67
C VAL A 10 -15.23 20.58 -1.59
N ALA A 11 -14.85 20.57 -0.32
CA ALA A 11 -15.71 20.90 0.82
C ALA A 11 -16.00 22.41 0.95
N GLY A 12 -15.37 23.25 0.13
CA GLY A 12 -15.52 24.70 0.20
C GLY A 12 -14.82 25.35 1.38
N ASP A 13 -13.89 24.66 2.02
CA ASP A 13 -13.10 25.19 3.14
C ASP A 13 -12.18 26.31 2.66
N LYS A 14 -12.32 27.49 3.26
CA LYS A 14 -11.51 28.67 2.96
C LYS A 14 -10.18 28.70 3.75
N VAL A 15 -10.00 27.78 4.68
CA VAL A 15 -8.81 27.74 5.51
C VAL A 15 -7.65 27.03 4.78
N PRO A 16 -6.46 27.62 4.69
CA PRO A 16 -5.30 26.98 4.11
C PRO A 16 -5.00 25.69 4.85
N VAL A 17 -4.93 24.57 4.12
CA VAL A 17 -4.50 23.28 4.70
C VAL A 17 -3.00 23.35 4.96
N ALA A 18 -2.61 23.27 6.22
CA ALA A 18 -1.20 23.23 6.62
C ALA A 18 -0.43 22.13 5.89
N GLU A 19 0.82 22.39 5.55
CA GLU A 19 1.69 21.38 4.96
C GLU A 19 1.91 20.24 5.94
N LEU A 20 1.98 19.00 5.42
CA LEU A 20 2.28 17.84 6.23
C LEU A 20 3.78 17.75 6.45
N SER A 21 4.17 17.57 7.71
CA SER A 21 5.54 17.24 8.08
C SER A 21 5.87 15.77 7.79
N GLU A 22 7.14 15.40 7.79
CA GLU A 22 7.57 14.00 7.69
C GLU A 22 6.93 13.14 8.80
N MET A 23 6.77 13.71 9.98
CA MET A 23 6.12 13.04 11.10
C MET A 23 4.64 12.77 10.83
N ASP A 24 3.92 13.69 10.18
CA ASP A 24 2.52 13.46 9.79
C ASP A 24 2.39 12.31 8.80
N TYR A 25 3.33 12.18 7.87
CA TYR A 25 3.37 11.03 6.96
C TYR A 25 3.64 9.74 7.72
N LEU A 26 4.62 9.74 8.62
CA LEU A 26 4.99 8.58 9.41
C LEU A 26 3.83 8.12 10.31
N LEU A 27 3.21 9.04 11.05
CA LEU A 27 2.12 8.75 11.97
C LEU A 27 0.78 8.51 11.26
N GLY A 28 0.65 9.00 10.03
CA GLY A 28 -0.59 8.89 9.25
C GLY A 28 -0.88 7.50 8.69
N VAL A 29 0.03 6.53 8.84
CA VAL A 29 -0.14 5.15 8.37
C VAL A 29 -0.82 4.31 9.45
N ASP A 30 -1.87 3.58 9.05
CA ASP A 30 -2.54 2.63 9.94
C ASP A 30 -1.57 1.54 10.43
N ASP A 31 -1.58 1.26 11.73
CA ASP A 31 -0.66 0.29 12.33
C ASP A 31 -0.80 -1.10 11.72
N VAL A 32 -2.03 -1.56 11.45
CA VAL A 32 -2.28 -2.90 10.88
C VAL A 32 -1.66 -3.02 9.50
N SER A 33 -1.82 -2.00 8.65
CA SER A 33 -1.32 -2.00 7.27
C SER A 33 0.16 -1.59 7.13
N ARG A 34 0.78 -1.09 8.21
CA ARG A 34 2.18 -0.65 8.21
C ARG A 34 3.11 -1.78 7.80
N VAL A 35 4.01 -1.51 6.85
CA VAL A 35 4.98 -2.49 6.36
C VAL A 35 6.04 -2.79 7.41
N GLY A 36 6.40 -4.05 7.51
CA GLY A 36 7.46 -4.54 8.40
C GLY A 36 7.05 -4.57 9.87
N ALA A 37 8.04 -4.64 10.74
CA ALA A 37 7.86 -4.82 12.17
C ALA A 37 7.91 -3.52 12.99
N LEU A 38 8.32 -2.39 12.41
CA LEU A 38 8.36 -1.13 13.12
C LEU A 38 6.93 -0.63 13.41
N ARG A 39 6.68 -0.33 14.67
CA ARG A 39 5.41 0.18 15.17
C ARG A 39 5.65 1.43 16.00
N LEU A 40 4.71 2.34 15.95
CA LEU A 40 4.74 3.57 16.71
C LEU A 40 3.71 3.48 17.84
N ARG A 41 4.11 3.85 19.03
CA ARG A 41 3.28 3.75 20.23
C ARG A 41 3.08 5.13 20.83
N ASP A 42 1.87 5.40 21.25
CA ASP A 42 1.56 6.59 22.02
C ASP A 42 2.17 6.43 23.43
N PRO A 43 3.00 7.38 23.88
CA PRO A 43 3.65 7.27 25.17
C PRO A 43 2.68 7.44 26.36
N GLU A 44 1.54 8.11 26.16
CA GLU A 44 0.58 8.39 27.23
C GLU A 44 -0.43 7.24 27.37
N SER A 45 -1.08 6.84 26.28
CA SER A 45 -2.07 5.75 26.29
C SER A 45 -1.42 4.37 26.25
N GLY A 46 -0.23 4.26 25.73
CA GLY A 46 0.44 3.00 25.48
C GLY A 46 -0.09 2.23 24.26
N ASP A 47 -1.05 2.79 23.54
CA ASP A 47 -1.62 2.18 22.34
C ASP A 47 -0.73 2.38 21.11
N PHE A 48 -0.79 1.42 20.18
CA PHE A 48 -0.14 1.62 18.91
C PHE A 48 -0.89 2.65 18.07
N LEU A 49 -0.13 3.61 17.57
CA LEU A 49 -0.67 4.69 16.77
C LEU A 49 -1.25 4.15 15.47
N ARG A 50 -2.54 4.33 15.34
CA ARG A 50 -3.30 4.05 14.13
C ARG A 50 -4.28 5.19 13.91
N ARG A 51 -4.43 5.57 12.67
CA ARG A 51 -5.39 6.60 12.32
C ARG A 51 -6.77 5.98 12.18
N ILE A 52 -7.56 6.05 13.24
CA ILE A 52 -8.98 5.73 13.19
C ILE A 52 -9.71 7.05 13.11
N GLU A 53 -10.16 7.45 11.93
CA GLU A 53 -11.17 8.49 11.79
C GLU A 53 -12.48 7.81 11.34
N GLY A 54 -13.46 7.81 12.22
CA GLY A 54 -14.78 7.21 11.97
C GLY A 54 -14.91 5.72 12.36
N ASN A 55 -16.10 5.16 12.18
CA ASN A 55 -16.48 3.81 12.57
C ASN A 55 -15.87 2.68 11.69
N GLY A 56 -14.80 2.95 10.95
CA GLY A 56 -14.21 2.01 10.00
C GLY A 56 -12.93 1.34 10.48
N ARG A 57 -12.73 0.08 10.13
CA ARG A 57 -11.43 -0.60 10.23
C ARG A 57 -10.46 0.08 9.27
N GLY A 58 -9.23 0.38 9.71
CA GLY A 58 -8.20 1.00 8.88
C GLY A 58 -7.83 0.15 7.66
N THR A 59 -7.75 -1.17 7.83
CA THR A 59 -7.51 -2.13 6.74
C THR A 59 -8.83 -2.78 6.36
N PRO A 60 -9.33 -2.58 5.13
CA PRO A 60 -10.61 -3.11 4.70
C PRO A 60 -10.53 -4.62 4.44
N PRO A 61 -11.65 -5.34 4.63
CA PRO A 61 -11.78 -6.70 4.18
C PRO A 61 -11.82 -6.78 2.64
N LEU A 62 -11.57 -7.97 2.09
CA LEU A 62 -11.59 -8.23 0.65
C LEU A 62 -12.92 -7.82 0.00
N LEU A 63 -14.03 -7.94 0.73
CA LEU A 63 -15.37 -7.56 0.26
C LEU A 63 -15.51 -6.08 -0.12
N GLU A 64 -14.63 -5.20 0.35
CA GLU A 64 -14.65 -3.76 0.00
C GLU A 64 -13.81 -3.42 -1.24
N LEU A 65 -13.24 -4.41 -1.95
CA LEU A 65 -12.37 -4.17 -3.12
C LEU A 65 -13.05 -3.32 -4.19
N ALA A 66 -14.31 -3.58 -4.52
CA ALA A 66 -15.05 -2.84 -5.55
C ALA A 66 -15.11 -1.34 -5.21
N GLN A 67 -15.45 -1.01 -3.97
CA GLN A 67 -15.52 0.36 -3.51
C GLN A 67 -14.16 1.05 -3.47
N LEU A 68 -13.12 0.34 -3.02
CA LEU A 68 -11.73 0.82 -3.02
C LEU A 68 -11.25 1.14 -4.43
N MET A 69 -11.55 0.23 -5.35
CA MET A 69 -11.18 0.38 -6.76
C MET A 69 -11.91 1.55 -7.41
N ALA A 70 -13.22 1.67 -7.19
CA ALA A 70 -14.02 2.77 -7.72
C ALA A 70 -13.50 4.14 -7.24
N ALA A 71 -13.27 4.28 -5.93
CA ALA A 71 -12.72 5.52 -5.36
C ALA A 71 -11.29 5.81 -5.85
N SER A 72 -10.44 4.78 -5.98
CA SER A 72 -9.09 4.93 -6.52
C SER A 72 -9.09 5.38 -7.97
N ARG A 73 -9.97 4.80 -8.80
CA ARG A 73 -10.14 5.15 -10.20
C ARG A 73 -10.67 6.58 -10.37
N ALA A 74 -11.62 6.99 -9.54
CA ALA A 74 -12.09 8.37 -9.53
C ALA A 74 -10.96 9.38 -9.29
N VAL A 75 -10.01 9.05 -8.38
CA VAL A 75 -8.81 9.86 -8.15
C VAL A 75 -7.88 9.89 -9.37
N GLU A 76 -7.67 8.76 -10.04
CA GLU A 76 -6.86 8.74 -11.27
C GLU A 76 -7.47 9.60 -12.40
N MET A 77 -8.81 9.60 -12.50
CA MET A 77 -9.55 10.36 -13.49
C MET A 77 -9.75 11.84 -13.12
N ASN A 78 -9.30 12.27 -11.93
CA ASN A 78 -9.58 13.58 -11.35
C ASN A 78 -11.09 13.89 -11.20
N GLN A 79 -11.90 12.87 -10.96
CA GLN A 79 -13.36 12.94 -10.82
C GLN A 79 -13.81 12.53 -9.40
N GLU A 80 -12.87 12.42 -8.48
CA GLU A 80 -13.17 12.02 -7.11
C GLU A 80 -14.08 13.00 -6.38
N THR A 81 -15.02 12.45 -5.64
CA THR A 81 -15.87 13.16 -4.70
C THR A 81 -15.21 13.28 -3.33
N GLU A 82 -15.77 14.14 -2.47
CA GLU A 82 -15.35 14.18 -1.06
C GLU A 82 -15.55 12.82 -0.35
N ALA A 83 -16.62 12.11 -0.69
CA ALA A 83 -16.91 10.79 -0.16
C ALA A 83 -15.81 9.78 -0.55
N ASP A 84 -15.34 9.78 -1.80
CA ASP A 84 -14.24 8.93 -2.26
C ASP A 84 -12.95 9.23 -1.50
N LEU A 85 -12.63 10.50 -1.33
CA LEU A 85 -11.44 10.93 -0.59
C LEU A 85 -11.53 10.57 0.90
N ARG A 86 -12.70 10.71 1.52
CA ARG A 86 -12.94 10.26 2.90
C ARG A 86 -12.80 8.75 3.02
N TYR A 87 -13.36 8.01 2.08
CA TYR A 87 -13.30 6.56 2.05
C TYR A 87 -11.87 6.04 1.91
N LEU A 88 -11.06 6.64 1.03
CA LEU A 88 -9.65 6.29 0.85
C LEU A 88 -8.77 6.75 2.02
N ARG A 89 -9.23 7.71 2.80
CA ARG A 89 -8.51 8.24 3.96
C ARG A 89 -8.48 7.20 5.07
N GLY A 90 -7.29 6.82 5.51
CA GLY A 90 -7.10 5.78 6.52
C GLY A 90 -7.06 4.34 5.95
N ARG A 91 -7.48 4.14 4.69
CA ARG A 91 -7.33 2.87 3.96
C ARG A 91 -6.13 2.88 3.03
N GLY A 92 -5.38 3.96 3.04
CA GLY A 92 -4.11 4.07 2.32
C GLY A 92 -3.10 3.08 2.90
N THR A 93 -2.26 2.58 2.02
CA THR A 93 -1.18 1.65 2.38
C THR A 93 0.12 2.42 2.60
N SER A 94 0.98 1.89 3.46
CA SER A 94 2.38 2.32 3.58
C SER A 94 3.25 1.82 2.42
N LEU A 95 2.65 1.07 1.49
CA LEU A 95 3.34 0.51 0.34
C LEU A 95 3.67 1.60 -0.67
N GLY A 96 4.92 1.69 -1.06
CA GLY A 96 5.39 2.63 -2.06
C GLY A 96 4.90 2.32 -3.48
N GLY A 97 5.23 3.20 -4.42
CA GLY A 97 4.91 3.06 -5.83
C GLY A 97 3.62 3.77 -6.24
N MET A 98 3.56 4.17 -7.52
CA MET A 98 2.51 5.04 -8.06
C MET A 98 1.23 4.29 -8.47
N ARG A 99 1.30 2.99 -8.75
CA ARG A 99 0.14 2.22 -9.19
C ARG A 99 -0.89 2.05 -8.08
N PRO A 100 -2.20 2.06 -8.42
CA PRO A 100 -3.27 1.89 -7.45
C PRO A 100 -3.13 0.56 -6.71
N LYS A 101 -3.08 0.62 -5.41
CA LYS A 101 -2.99 -0.56 -4.52
C LYS A 101 -3.52 -0.25 -3.14
N CYS A 102 -3.93 -1.29 -2.44
CA CYS A 102 -4.31 -1.21 -1.02
C CYS A 102 -3.85 -2.45 -0.26
N THR A 103 -3.81 -2.35 1.06
CA THR A 103 -3.76 -3.53 1.92
C THR A 103 -5.18 -3.96 2.25
N VAL A 104 -5.46 -5.23 2.14
CA VAL A 104 -6.76 -5.84 2.49
C VAL A 104 -6.55 -7.02 3.41
N VAL A 105 -7.61 -7.37 4.14
CA VAL A 105 -7.68 -8.64 4.87
C VAL A 105 -8.34 -9.67 3.95
N ASP A 106 -7.62 -10.73 3.64
CA ASP A 106 -8.10 -11.82 2.79
C ASP A 106 -9.11 -12.72 3.54
N ASP A 107 -9.73 -13.64 2.83
CA ASP A 107 -10.78 -14.54 3.36
C ASP A 107 -10.26 -15.43 4.50
N ASP A 108 -8.96 -15.72 4.51
CA ASP A 108 -8.29 -16.47 5.59
C ASP A 108 -7.83 -15.60 6.77
N GLY A 109 -8.16 -14.31 6.77
CA GLY A 109 -7.78 -13.36 7.79
C GLY A 109 -6.35 -12.81 7.66
N GLN A 110 -5.58 -13.24 6.66
CA GLN A 110 -4.23 -12.77 6.42
C GLN A 110 -4.21 -11.44 5.63
N LEU A 111 -3.14 -10.68 5.78
CA LEU A 111 -2.97 -9.45 5.01
C LEU A 111 -2.48 -9.75 3.59
N ALA A 112 -3.11 -9.12 2.62
CA ALA A 112 -2.72 -9.14 1.23
C ALA A 112 -2.64 -7.72 0.65
N ILE A 113 -1.94 -7.60 -0.47
CA ILE A 113 -1.90 -6.40 -1.30
C ILE A 113 -2.85 -6.63 -2.47
N GLY A 114 -3.90 -5.81 -2.56
CA GLY A 114 -4.73 -5.71 -3.76
C GLY A 114 -4.14 -4.67 -4.71
N LYS A 115 -3.71 -5.08 -5.89
CA LYS A 115 -3.24 -4.18 -6.95
C LYS A 115 -4.30 -4.07 -8.04
N PHE A 116 -4.70 -2.84 -8.32
CA PHE A 116 -5.72 -2.54 -9.31
C PHE A 116 -5.11 -2.18 -10.66
N PRO A 117 -5.81 -2.42 -11.77
CA PRO A 117 -5.41 -1.85 -13.05
C PRO A 117 -5.51 -0.32 -12.99
N SER A 118 -4.54 0.34 -13.61
CA SER A 118 -4.58 1.79 -13.85
C SER A 118 -5.37 2.08 -15.12
N ILE A 119 -5.96 3.28 -15.19
CA ILE A 119 -6.58 3.77 -16.43
C ILE A 119 -5.58 3.94 -17.58
N GLN A 120 -4.28 3.99 -17.26
CA GLN A 120 -3.19 4.13 -18.24
C GLN A 120 -2.68 2.79 -18.76
N ASP A 121 -3.23 1.66 -18.28
CA ASP A 121 -2.76 0.36 -18.71
C ASP A 121 -3.25 0.03 -20.13
N ASP A 122 -2.33 -0.23 -21.03
CA ASP A 122 -2.57 -0.73 -22.39
C ASP A 122 -2.73 -2.26 -22.45
N ARG A 123 -2.42 -2.93 -21.34
CA ARG A 123 -2.50 -4.40 -21.19
C ARG A 123 -2.90 -4.78 -19.77
N CYS A 124 -3.29 -6.02 -19.56
CA CYS A 124 -3.70 -6.51 -18.25
C CYS A 124 -2.49 -6.74 -17.33
N VAL A 125 -1.94 -5.67 -16.77
CA VAL A 125 -0.74 -5.71 -15.90
C VAL A 125 -0.97 -6.54 -14.65
N THR A 126 -2.17 -6.49 -14.06
CA THR A 126 -2.50 -7.25 -12.84
C THR A 126 -2.44 -8.76 -13.08
N ARG A 127 -2.98 -9.26 -14.19
CA ARG A 127 -2.85 -10.68 -14.58
C ARG A 127 -1.41 -11.04 -14.93
N GLY A 128 -0.70 -10.15 -15.60
CA GLY A 128 0.71 -10.32 -15.95
C GLY A 128 1.59 -10.50 -14.72
N GLU A 129 1.35 -9.73 -13.67
CA GLU A 129 2.09 -9.83 -12.41
C GLU A 129 1.85 -11.19 -11.71
N VAL A 130 0.59 -11.62 -11.60
CA VAL A 130 0.27 -12.94 -11.03
C VAL A 130 0.88 -14.07 -11.86
N LEU A 131 0.81 -13.98 -13.19
CA LEU A 131 1.45 -14.95 -14.08
C LEU A 131 2.96 -15.00 -13.86
N ALA A 132 3.64 -13.85 -13.75
CA ALA A 132 5.08 -13.79 -13.50
C ALA A 132 5.46 -14.45 -12.17
N LEU A 133 4.69 -14.21 -11.10
CA LEU A 133 4.90 -14.86 -9.80
C LEU A 133 4.69 -16.39 -9.89
N HIS A 134 3.67 -16.85 -10.60
CA HIS A 134 3.45 -18.29 -10.80
C HIS A 134 4.57 -18.95 -11.62
N LEU A 135 5.06 -18.28 -12.66
CA LEU A 135 6.20 -18.78 -13.46
C LEU A 135 7.49 -18.82 -12.61
N ALA A 136 7.75 -17.79 -11.81
CA ALA A 136 8.89 -17.78 -10.90
C ALA A 136 8.81 -18.92 -9.88
N LYS A 137 7.62 -19.19 -9.33
CA LYS A 137 7.39 -20.33 -8.44
C LYS A 137 7.64 -21.67 -9.14
N ALA A 138 7.16 -21.80 -10.37
CA ALA A 138 7.40 -23.01 -11.20
C ALA A 138 8.89 -23.20 -11.53
N ALA A 139 9.65 -22.12 -11.63
CA ALA A 139 11.11 -22.14 -11.79
C ALA A 139 11.88 -22.41 -10.48
N GLY A 140 11.19 -22.71 -9.37
CA GLY A 140 11.81 -23.02 -8.09
C GLY A 140 12.20 -21.81 -7.24
N MET A 141 11.76 -20.60 -7.61
CA MET A 141 12.02 -19.39 -6.82
C MET A 141 11.03 -19.29 -5.66
N SER A 142 11.48 -18.78 -4.51
CA SER A 142 10.62 -18.40 -3.41
C SER A 142 9.91 -17.08 -3.74
N VAL A 143 8.59 -17.11 -3.81
CA VAL A 143 7.77 -15.95 -4.18
C VAL A 143 6.56 -15.84 -3.27
N ALA A 144 5.98 -14.65 -3.18
CA ALA A 144 4.72 -14.44 -2.48
C ALA A 144 3.57 -15.19 -3.15
N GLU A 145 2.68 -15.76 -2.37
CA GLU A 145 1.43 -16.35 -2.88
C GLU A 145 0.59 -15.26 -3.55
N SER A 146 0.04 -15.59 -4.70
CA SER A 146 -0.72 -14.65 -5.49
C SER A 146 -1.86 -15.31 -6.25
N ARG A 147 -2.94 -14.56 -6.44
CA ARG A 147 -4.08 -14.97 -7.27
C ARG A 147 -4.74 -13.75 -7.90
N VAL A 148 -5.50 -13.99 -8.95
CA VAL A 148 -6.40 -12.98 -9.51
C VAL A 148 -7.76 -13.14 -8.85
N VAL A 149 -8.32 -12.06 -8.34
CA VAL A 149 -9.72 -11.97 -7.94
C VAL A 149 -10.45 -11.01 -8.86
N MET A 150 -11.70 -11.32 -9.16
CA MET A 150 -12.53 -10.45 -9.99
C MET A 150 -13.35 -9.53 -9.10
N SER A 151 -13.35 -8.26 -9.39
CA SER A 151 -14.20 -7.26 -8.75
C SER A 151 -14.92 -6.48 -9.84
N ASP A 152 -16.24 -6.63 -9.96
CA ASP A 152 -17.05 -6.05 -11.04
C ASP A 152 -16.42 -6.26 -12.43
N ASP A 153 -16.09 -7.51 -12.76
CA ASP A 153 -15.42 -7.93 -14.00
C ASP A 153 -13.99 -7.36 -14.21
N ILE A 154 -13.45 -6.66 -13.25
CA ILE A 154 -12.09 -6.11 -13.28
C ILE A 154 -11.13 -7.03 -12.53
N PRO A 155 -10.03 -7.47 -13.15
CA PRO A 155 -9.04 -8.33 -12.51
C PRO A 155 -8.18 -7.53 -11.52
N VAL A 156 -8.17 -7.96 -10.27
CA VAL A 156 -7.31 -7.45 -9.19
C VAL A 156 -6.27 -8.51 -8.86
N ALA A 157 -5.00 -8.14 -8.85
CA ALA A 157 -3.94 -9.02 -8.35
C ALA A 157 -3.93 -8.96 -6.82
N LEU A 158 -4.21 -10.09 -6.19
CA LEU A 158 -4.13 -10.27 -4.76
C LEU A 158 -2.84 -11.00 -4.44
N ILE A 159 -1.96 -10.35 -3.67
CA ILE A 159 -0.62 -10.85 -3.35
C ILE A 159 -0.49 -10.88 -1.83
N ARG A 160 -0.23 -12.06 -1.26
CA ARG A 160 -0.03 -12.23 0.18
C ARG A 160 1.16 -11.41 0.65
N ARG A 161 1.03 -10.75 1.77
CA ARG A 161 2.14 -10.00 2.36
C ARG A 161 3.12 -10.96 3.02
N PHE A 162 4.38 -10.85 2.63
CA PHE A 162 5.48 -11.64 3.18
C PHE A 162 5.98 -11.12 4.54
N ASP A 163 5.62 -9.90 4.91
CA ASP A 163 6.03 -9.27 6.17
C ASP A 163 5.10 -9.62 7.35
N ARG A 164 4.33 -10.69 7.19
CA ARG A 164 3.48 -11.30 8.21
C ARG A 164 3.60 -12.81 8.17
N ASP A 165 3.71 -13.42 9.34
CA ASP A 165 3.62 -14.87 9.54
C ASP A 165 2.81 -15.21 10.79
N ALA A 166 2.77 -16.49 11.16
CA ALA A 166 2.10 -16.96 12.37
C ALA A 166 2.72 -16.38 13.66
N GLY A 167 3.98 -15.98 13.63
CA GLY A 167 4.71 -15.34 14.74
C GLY A 167 4.51 -13.84 14.84
N GLY A 168 3.90 -13.22 13.83
CA GLY A 168 3.61 -11.80 13.86
C GLY A 168 4.18 -11.00 12.68
N ARG A 169 4.97 -9.99 12.98
CA ARG A 169 5.54 -9.07 11.98
C ARG A 169 7.00 -9.43 11.69
N ILE A 170 7.34 -9.47 10.42
CA ILE A 170 8.70 -9.66 9.94
C ILE A 170 9.31 -8.29 9.63
N PRO A 171 10.54 -7.99 10.10
CA PRO A 171 11.24 -6.77 9.73
C PRO A 171 11.36 -6.64 8.21
N TYR A 172 11.22 -5.43 7.71
CA TYR A 172 11.31 -5.13 6.30
C TYR A 172 12.15 -3.88 6.07
N LEU A 173 13.05 -3.97 5.11
CA LEU A 173 13.80 -2.86 4.57
C LEU A 173 13.71 -2.92 3.03
N SER A 174 13.33 -1.81 2.38
CA SER A 174 13.33 -1.78 0.93
C SER A 174 14.75 -1.73 0.37
N ALA A 175 14.95 -2.27 -0.83
CA ALA A 175 16.24 -2.17 -1.51
C ALA A 175 16.71 -0.70 -1.63
N GLY A 176 15.80 0.19 -2.00
CA GLY A 176 16.12 1.62 -2.06
C GLY A 176 16.57 2.22 -0.73
N SER A 177 15.97 1.81 0.40
CA SER A 177 16.43 2.25 1.72
C SER A 177 17.78 1.63 2.10
N MET A 178 18.00 0.38 1.71
CA MET A 178 19.23 -0.36 2.01
C MET A 178 20.45 0.26 1.33
N ILE A 179 20.33 0.64 0.05
CA ILE A 179 21.40 1.33 -0.70
C ILE A 179 21.37 2.86 -0.53
N GLN A 180 20.49 3.38 0.33
CA GLN A 180 20.29 4.82 0.55
C GLN A 180 20.01 5.59 -0.76
N ALA A 181 19.21 4.99 -1.64
CA ALA A 181 18.97 5.46 -2.99
C ALA A 181 18.46 6.91 -3.03
N SER A 182 19.14 7.73 -3.84
CA SER A 182 18.68 9.04 -4.24
C SER A 182 17.73 8.94 -5.44
N ARG A 183 16.70 9.79 -5.50
CA ARG A 183 15.82 9.88 -6.68
C ARG A 183 16.48 10.49 -7.92
N GLN A 184 17.68 11.04 -7.76
CA GLN A 184 18.41 11.75 -8.81
C GLN A 184 19.52 10.89 -9.43
N GLU A 185 19.73 9.68 -8.92
CA GLU A 185 20.80 8.77 -9.35
C GLU A 185 20.20 7.48 -9.90
N ASP A 186 20.83 6.94 -10.93
CA ASP A 186 20.51 5.61 -11.44
C ASP A 186 21.12 4.55 -10.54
N HIS A 187 20.34 3.55 -10.19
CA HIS A 187 20.75 2.45 -9.33
C HIS A 187 20.65 1.11 -10.06
N SER A 188 21.52 0.17 -9.68
CA SER A 188 21.60 -1.15 -10.28
C SER A 188 21.28 -2.26 -9.29
N TYR A 189 20.93 -3.44 -9.80
CA TYR A 189 20.81 -4.65 -8.97
C TYR A 189 22.15 -5.11 -8.39
N ALA A 190 23.28 -4.74 -9.01
CA ALA A 190 24.62 -5.04 -8.50
C ALA A 190 24.87 -4.35 -7.15
N GLU A 191 24.52 -3.07 -7.03
CA GLU A 191 24.62 -2.33 -5.77
C GLU A 191 23.82 -2.99 -4.64
N ILE A 192 22.62 -3.50 -4.95
CA ILE A 192 21.81 -4.25 -3.97
C ILE A 192 22.53 -5.51 -3.53
N ALA A 193 23.11 -6.27 -4.48
CA ALA A 193 23.86 -7.49 -4.19
C ALA A 193 25.08 -7.20 -3.31
N ASP A 194 25.84 -6.15 -3.63
CA ASP A 194 27.04 -5.74 -2.89
C ASP A 194 26.68 -5.38 -1.42
N VAL A 195 25.60 -4.64 -1.21
CA VAL A 195 25.15 -4.28 0.15
C VAL A 195 24.64 -5.52 0.90
N ILE A 196 23.94 -6.44 0.24
CA ILE A 196 23.54 -7.72 0.87
C ILE A 196 24.77 -8.49 1.31
N ILE A 197 25.78 -8.65 0.44
CA ILE A 197 27.04 -9.35 0.76
C ILE A 197 27.78 -8.68 1.93
N ALA A 198 27.80 -7.35 1.97
CA ALA A 198 28.50 -6.61 3.02
C ALA A 198 27.82 -6.68 4.40
N HIS A 199 26.53 -7.01 4.46
CA HIS A 199 25.73 -6.99 5.69
C HIS A 199 25.05 -8.32 6.01
N SER A 200 25.22 -9.37 5.21
CA SER A 200 24.77 -10.72 5.53
C SER A 200 25.91 -11.50 6.18
N ASP A 201 25.63 -12.13 7.32
CA ASP A 201 26.52 -13.09 8.00
C ASP A 201 26.66 -14.38 7.20
#